data_91e372a61644dc5b51cd65b6be142727
#
_entry.id   91e372a61644dc5b51cd65b6be142727
#
_cell.length_a   1.000
_cell.length_b   1.000
_cell.length_c   1.000
_cell.angle_alpha   90.00
_cell.angle_beta   90.00
_cell.angle_gamma   90.00
#
_symmetry.space_group_name_H-M   'P 1'
#
loop_
_entity.id
_entity.type
_entity.pdbx_description
1 polymer ?
#
loop_
_entity_poly.entity_id
_entity_poly.type
_entity_poly.pdbx_seq_one_letter_code
_entity_poly.pdbx_strand_id
1 'polypeptide(L)'
;MSGFPVPTTRRRRTTALGTVLGVCSLALAACGSAGPPPVTYVLGPPEAGTEGSESLTGRPVVEVKPVLVPDYLDVTDILVRRAENMVASSATGRWGERLSVGVTRALALGLTRRLPDIIVTTTEPTERPARQLLAEVETFEPRADGSVVLVARWRVLDGGGRETLAGERVSLKESMAEPGDAAIVAAMTRAVENLADRVAAGVRRAMPAPRPGR
;
A
#
# COMPACT_ATOMS: atom_id res chain seq x y z
N MET A 1 96.86 -4.83 34.97
CA MET A 1 96.27 -5.90 34.21
C MET A 1 94.72 -5.67 34.24
N SER A 2 94.26 -5.47 33.15
CA SER A 2 93.04 -4.83 32.68
C SER A 2 91.80 -5.65 32.93
N GLY A 3 90.76 -5.07 33.55
CA GLY A 3 89.45 -5.64 33.62
C GLY A 3 88.38 -4.65 33.04
N PHE A 4 87.77 -5.02 31.93
CA PHE A 4 86.76 -4.25 31.23
C PHE A 4 85.39 -4.47 31.89
N PRO A 5 84.51 -3.41 32.05
CA PRO A 5 83.12 -3.62 32.49
C PRO A 5 82.20 -3.89 31.31
N VAL A 6 81.26 -4.84 31.50
CA VAL A 6 80.19 -5.22 30.54
C VAL A 6 79.02 -4.28 30.77
N PRO A 7 78.42 -3.67 29.72
CA PRO A 7 77.22 -2.86 29.88
C PRO A 7 75.95 -3.73 29.84
N THR A 8 75.18 -3.69 30.89
CA THR A 8 73.79 -4.28 30.99
C THR A 8 72.76 -3.41 30.25
N THR A 9 72.31 -3.84 29.10
CA THR A 9 71.21 -3.23 28.36
C THR A 9 69.85 -3.62 28.98
N ARG A 10 69.29 -2.71 29.74
CA ARG A 10 67.92 -2.83 30.29
C ARG A 10 66.92 -2.48 29.19
N ARG A 11 66.32 -3.50 28.51
CA ARG A 11 65.24 -3.36 27.52
C ARG A 11 63.97 -2.92 28.20
N ARG A 12 63.55 -1.67 27.95
CA ARG A 12 62.20 -1.17 28.31
C ARG A 12 61.18 -1.77 27.30
N ARG A 13 60.34 -2.71 27.78
CA ARG A 13 59.19 -3.26 27.07
C ARG A 13 57.89 -2.79 27.76
N THR A 14 57.45 -1.57 27.52
CA THR A 14 56.15 -1.13 28.11
C THR A 14 55.43 -0.04 27.31
N THR A 15 55.60 0.04 25.98
CA THR A 15 54.86 1.07 25.20
C THR A 15 54.03 0.55 24.01
N ALA A 16 53.94 -0.76 23.79
CA ALA A 16 53.21 -1.31 22.65
C ALA A 16 51.75 -1.75 22.99
N LEU A 17 51.38 -1.84 24.26
CA LEU A 17 50.06 -2.37 24.65
C LEU A 17 48.96 -1.28 24.71
N GLY A 18 49.34 -0.02 24.86
CA GLY A 18 48.38 1.10 24.96
C GLY A 18 47.81 1.54 23.62
N THR A 19 48.54 1.38 22.52
CA THR A 19 48.15 1.88 21.18
C THR A 19 47.15 0.96 20.46
N VAL A 20 47.18 -0.36 20.75
CA VAL A 20 46.26 -1.33 20.14
C VAL A 20 44.84 -1.25 20.73
N LEU A 21 44.70 -0.91 22.02
CA LEU A 21 43.38 -0.77 22.68
C LEU A 21 42.62 0.49 22.21
N GLY A 22 43.37 1.54 21.82
CA GLY A 22 42.76 2.79 21.36
C GLY A 22 42.15 2.72 19.94
N VAL A 23 42.76 1.88 19.07
CA VAL A 23 42.28 1.73 17.67
C VAL A 23 41.03 0.83 17.58
N CYS A 24 40.88 -0.18 18.46
CA CYS A 24 39.69 -1.01 18.50
C CYS A 24 38.46 -0.26 19.03
N SER A 25 38.59 0.74 19.89
CA SER A 25 37.45 1.51 20.43
C SER A 25 36.85 2.50 19.42
N LEU A 26 37.63 2.95 18.40
CA LEU A 26 37.09 3.84 17.35
C LEU A 26 36.35 3.08 16.25
N ALA A 27 36.58 1.78 16.09
CA ALA A 27 35.92 0.98 15.06
C ALA A 27 34.46 0.59 15.43
N LEU A 28 34.06 0.66 16.71
CA LEU A 28 32.69 0.32 17.14
C LEU A 28 31.70 1.49 17.05
N ALA A 29 32.15 2.72 16.81
CA ALA A 29 31.29 3.90 16.70
C ALA A 29 30.72 4.12 15.28
N ALA A 30 31.11 3.29 14.29
CA ALA A 30 30.69 3.45 12.88
C ALA A 30 29.42 2.65 12.50
N CYS A 31 28.82 1.90 13.42
CA CYS A 31 27.60 1.13 13.16
C CYS A 31 26.38 1.84 13.76
N GLY A 32 25.86 2.89 13.11
CA GLY A 32 24.66 3.50 13.64
C GLY A 32 24.14 4.76 12.96
N SER A 33 24.26 4.93 11.66
CA SER A 33 23.40 5.87 10.96
C SER A 33 22.27 5.11 10.28
N ALA A 34 21.38 4.52 11.06
CA ALA A 34 20.05 4.23 10.55
C ALA A 34 19.44 5.58 10.16
N GLY A 35 19.14 5.78 8.87
CA GLY A 35 18.44 6.96 8.38
C GLY A 35 17.13 7.17 9.16
N PRO A 36 16.45 8.29 8.98
CA PRO A 36 15.16 8.53 9.63
C PRO A 36 14.21 7.36 9.32
N PRO A 37 13.35 6.97 10.28
CA PRO A 37 12.41 5.89 10.06
C PRO A 37 11.50 6.20 8.86
N PRO A 38 11.10 5.20 8.05
CA PRO A 38 10.24 5.42 6.91
C PRO A 38 8.87 5.96 7.35
N VAL A 39 8.33 6.90 6.57
CA VAL A 39 7.00 7.44 6.77
C VAL A 39 5.96 6.38 6.40
N THR A 40 4.93 6.23 7.25
CA THR A 40 3.85 5.28 6.99
C THR A 40 2.70 5.98 6.28
N TYR A 41 2.27 5.44 5.15
CA TYR A 41 1.18 5.94 4.32
C TYR A 41 -0.01 4.98 4.32
N VAL A 42 -1.20 5.52 4.13
CA VAL A 42 -2.45 4.78 3.98
C VAL A 42 -3.07 5.17 2.65
N LEU A 43 -3.52 4.20 1.87
CA LEU A 43 -4.13 4.42 0.56
C LEU A 43 -5.55 4.97 0.73
N GLY A 44 -5.91 5.94 -0.10
CA GLY A 44 -7.22 6.58 -0.06
C GLY A 44 -7.27 7.80 0.86
N PRO A 45 -8.30 8.64 0.72
CA PRO A 45 -8.51 9.77 1.61
C PRO A 45 -8.85 9.28 3.03
N PRO A 46 -8.58 10.11 4.05
CA PRO A 46 -9.05 9.82 5.39
C PRO A 46 -10.57 9.67 5.38
N GLU A 47 -11.08 8.77 6.19
CA GLU A 47 -12.52 8.68 6.40
C GLU A 47 -13.01 10.02 6.97
N ALA A 48 -13.84 10.72 6.21
CA ALA A 48 -14.56 11.85 6.74
C ALA A 48 -15.63 11.28 7.68
N GLY A 49 -15.35 11.32 8.97
CA GLY A 49 -16.37 11.02 9.98
C GLY A 49 -17.51 12.00 9.80
N THR A 50 -18.60 11.57 9.19
CA THR A 50 -19.84 12.32 9.18
C THR A 50 -20.42 12.13 10.57
N GLU A 51 -20.42 13.19 11.38
CA GLU A 51 -21.17 13.16 12.64
C GLU A 51 -22.65 12.96 12.29
N GLY A 52 -23.21 11.85 12.71
CA GLY A 52 -24.60 11.50 12.45
C GLY A 52 -24.84 9.99 12.50
N SER A 53 -26.08 9.61 12.68
CA SER A 53 -26.53 8.23 12.58
C SER A 53 -27.27 8.03 11.26
N GLU A 54 -26.81 7.07 10.46
CA GLU A 54 -27.44 6.71 9.19
C GLU A 54 -28.21 5.41 9.37
N SER A 55 -29.50 5.40 8.95
CA SER A 55 -30.31 4.17 8.95
C SER A 55 -29.85 3.25 7.83
N LEU A 56 -29.51 2.01 8.17
CA LEU A 56 -29.13 0.97 7.23
C LEU A 56 -30.31 0.09 6.80
N THR A 57 -31.51 0.32 7.37
CA THR A 57 -32.69 -0.54 7.13
C THR A 57 -33.29 -0.30 5.74
N GLY A 58 -33.58 -1.38 5.03
CA GLY A 58 -34.29 -1.35 3.75
C GLY A 58 -33.46 -0.93 2.53
N ARG A 59 -32.20 -0.59 2.72
CA ARG A 59 -31.26 -0.26 1.62
C ARG A 59 -30.64 -1.52 1.05
N PRO A 60 -30.43 -1.60 -0.28
CA PRO A 60 -29.72 -2.73 -0.87
C PRO A 60 -28.25 -2.73 -0.46
N VAL A 61 -27.71 -3.93 -0.27
CA VAL A 61 -26.32 -4.14 0.14
C VAL A 61 -25.49 -4.60 -1.06
N VAL A 62 -24.34 -3.96 -1.26
CA VAL A 62 -23.27 -4.42 -2.17
C VAL A 62 -22.09 -4.88 -1.32
N GLU A 63 -21.77 -6.16 -1.41
CA GLU A 63 -20.62 -6.74 -0.76
C GLU A 63 -19.39 -6.61 -1.66
N VAL A 64 -18.37 -5.92 -1.21
CA VAL A 64 -17.06 -5.83 -1.86
C VAL A 64 -16.19 -6.95 -1.32
N LYS A 65 -15.92 -7.95 -2.16
CA LYS A 65 -14.98 -9.02 -1.79
C LYS A 65 -13.56 -8.47 -1.71
N PRO A 66 -12.67 -9.07 -0.91
CA PRO A 66 -11.26 -8.67 -0.86
C PRO A 66 -10.67 -8.57 -2.28
N VAL A 67 -10.06 -7.43 -2.58
CA VAL A 67 -9.44 -7.20 -3.89
C VAL A 67 -8.20 -8.09 -4.02
N LEU A 68 -8.13 -8.84 -5.09
CA LEU A 68 -6.96 -9.65 -5.39
C LEU A 68 -5.87 -8.76 -5.98
N VAL A 69 -4.68 -8.88 -5.44
CA VAL A 69 -3.47 -8.15 -5.87
C VAL A 69 -2.37 -9.18 -6.09
N PRO A 70 -1.52 -9.06 -7.12
CA PRO A 70 -0.40 -9.96 -7.32
C PRO A 70 0.50 -10.04 -6.07
N ASP A 71 0.95 -11.23 -5.71
CA ASP A 71 1.72 -11.48 -4.48
C ASP A 71 2.92 -10.55 -4.31
N TYR A 72 3.64 -10.23 -5.40
CA TYR A 72 4.79 -9.34 -5.33
C TYR A 72 4.44 -7.89 -4.99
N LEU A 73 3.19 -7.45 -5.26
CA LEU A 73 2.68 -6.13 -4.89
C LEU A 73 2.00 -6.12 -3.52
N ASP A 74 1.56 -7.28 -3.02
CA ASP A 74 0.80 -7.36 -1.77
C ASP A 74 1.70 -7.38 -0.54
N VAL A 75 2.52 -6.37 -0.45
CA VAL A 75 3.49 -6.10 0.63
C VAL A 75 3.23 -4.74 1.27
N THR A 76 3.94 -4.46 2.36
CA THR A 76 3.90 -3.14 3.03
C THR A 76 4.91 -2.15 2.46
N ASP A 77 5.73 -2.54 1.51
CA ASP A 77 6.65 -1.65 0.83
C ASP A 77 5.94 -0.87 -0.28
N ILE A 78 6.30 0.40 -0.45
CA ILE A 78 5.94 1.15 -1.66
C ILE A 78 6.92 0.73 -2.75
N LEU A 79 6.46 -0.13 -3.66
CA LEU A 79 7.25 -0.64 -4.77
C LEU A 79 7.17 0.31 -5.97
N VAL A 80 8.32 0.60 -6.57
CA VAL A 80 8.45 1.44 -7.77
C VAL A 80 9.08 0.61 -8.88
N ARG A 81 8.45 0.59 -10.05
CA ARG A 81 9.02 -0.04 -11.26
C ARG A 81 10.17 0.79 -11.80
N ARG A 82 11.37 0.22 -11.77
CA ARG A 82 12.61 0.86 -12.21
C ARG A 82 13.02 0.44 -13.61
N ALA A 83 12.70 -0.79 -14.01
CA ALA A 83 12.93 -1.34 -15.34
C ALA A 83 11.87 -2.39 -15.67
N GLU A 84 11.91 -2.95 -16.87
CA GLU A 84 10.92 -3.91 -17.37
C GLU A 84 10.62 -5.06 -16.38
N ASN A 85 11.65 -5.65 -15.80
CA ASN A 85 11.55 -6.77 -14.87
C ASN A 85 12.08 -6.45 -13.47
N MET A 86 12.15 -5.14 -13.10
CA MET A 86 12.72 -4.72 -11.83
C MET A 86 11.81 -3.75 -11.09
N VAL A 87 11.44 -4.12 -9.89
CA VAL A 87 10.81 -3.25 -8.88
C VAL A 87 11.77 -3.04 -7.72
N ALA A 88 11.69 -1.89 -7.07
CA ALA A 88 12.48 -1.57 -5.89
C ALA A 88 11.58 -0.91 -4.84
N SER A 89 11.83 -1.25 -3.57
CA SER A 89 11.17 -0.61 -2.43
C SER A 89 11.62 0.84 -2.30
N SER A 90 10.69 1.72 -1.89
CA SER A 90 11.06 3.05 -1.40
C SER A 90 11.88 2.92 -0.11
N ALA A 91 12.91 3.76 0.03
CA ALA A 91 13.70 3.83 1.24
C ALA A 91 13.07 4.74 2.31
N THR A 92 12.11 5.59 1.95
CA THR A 92 11.60 6.67 2.78
C THR A 92 10.14 6.52 3.17
N GLY A 93 9.39 5.60 2.51
CA GLY A 93 7.99 5.36 2.77
C GLY A 93 7.59 3.90 2.72
N ARG A 94 6.52 3.58 3.44
CA ARG A 94 5.87 2.27 3.40
C ARG A 94 4.36 2.39 3.62
N TRP A 95 3.63 1.36 3.23
CA TRP A 95 2.22 1.22 3.55
C TRP A 95 2.00 0.87 5.03
N GLY A 96 0.93 1.38 5.63
CA GLY A 96 0.48 1.03 6.97
C GLY A 96 -0.22 -0.34 7.04
N GLU A 97 -0.59 -0.88 5.88
CA GLU A 97 -1.27 -2.16 5.71
C GLU A 97 -0.84 -2.80 4.38
N ARG A 98 -1.13 -4.08 4.16
CA ARG A 98 -0.89 -4.74 2.86
C ARG A 98 -1.67 -4.03 1.77
N LEU A 99 -1.12 -3.99 0.56
CA LEU A 99 -1.71 -3.25 -0.55
C LEU A 99 -3.14 -3.74 -0.88
N SER A 100 -3.39 -5.05 -0.84
CA SER A 100 -4.73 -5.63 -1.06
C SER A 100 -5.78 -5.10 -0.09
N VAL A 101 -5.39 -4.98 1.19
CA VAL A 101 -6.26 -4.43 2.26
C VAL A 101 -6.54 -2.95 2.00
N GLY A 102 -5.49 -2.17 1.71
CA GLY A 102 -5.61 -0.74 1.40
C GLY A 102 -6.48 -0.47 0.18
N VAL A 103 -6.30 -1.23 -0.91
CA VAL A 103 -7.12 -1.09 -2.13
C VAL A 103 -8.58 -1.46 -1.87
N THR A 104 -8.83 -2.57 -1.14
CA THR A 104 -10.20 -2.99 -0.78
C THR A 104 -10.91 -1.91 -0.01
N ARG A 105 -10.27 -1.38 1.03
CA ARG A 105 -10.82 -0.31 1.88
C ARG A 105 -11.05 0.98 1.09
N ALA A 106 -10.05 1.43 0.32
CA ALA A 106 -10.14 2.66 -0.46
C ALA A 106 -11.23 2.58 -1.55
N LEU A 107 -11.35 1.43 -2.22
CA LEU A 107 -12.40 1.19 -3.22
C LEU A 107 -13.78 1.20 -2.57
N ALA A 108 -13.98 0.49 -1.44
CA ALA A 108 -15.25 0.47 -0.73
C ALA A 108 -15.66 1.87 -0.26
N LEU A 109 -14.73 2.66 0.31
CA LEU A 109 -14.97 4.04 0.70
C LEU A 109 -15.34 4.93 -0.51
N GLY A 110 -14.62 4.76 -1.62
CA GLY A 110 -14.93 5.44 -2.88
C GLY A 110 -16.32 5.12 -3.41
N LEU A 111 -16.76 3.87 -3.30
CA LEU A 111 -18.10 3.42 -3.68
C LEU A 111 -19.18 3.96 -2.73
N THR A 112 -18.94 3.96 -1.42
CA THR A 112 -19.89 4.53 -0.44
C THR A 112 -20.24 5.98 -0.77
N ARG A 113 -19.25 6.80 -1.10
CA ARG A 113 -19.46 8.21 -1.50
C ARG A 113 -20.23 8.36 -2.80
N ARG A 114 -20.10 7.42 -3.73
CA ARG A 114 -20.74 7.44 -5.06
C ARG A 114 -22.12 6.80 -5.10
N LEU A 115 -22.43 5.99 -4.11
CA LEU A 115 -23.65 5.17 -4.04
C LEU A 115 -24.39 5.44 -2.71
N PRO A 116 -24.87 6.68 -2.47
CA PRO A 116 -25.44 7.05 -1.17
C PRO A 116 -26.70 6.24 -0.81
N ASP A 117 -27.42 5.68 -1.78
CA ASP A 117 -28.62 4.88 -1.56
C ASP A 117 -28.33 3.37 -1.38
N ILE A 118 -27.07 2.99 -1.39
CA ILE A 118 -26.61 1.60 -1.32
C ILE A 118 -25.68 1.45 -0.13
N ILE A 119 -25.84 0.37 0.64
CA ILE A 119 -24.89 0.01 1.68
C ILE A 119 -23.73 -0.73 1.02
N VAL A 120 -22.52 -0.20 1.14
CA VAL A 120 -21.29 -0.86 0.69
C VAL A 120 -20.60 -1.46 1.91
N THR A 121 -20.32 -2.76 1.88
CA THR A 121 -19.64 -3.46 2.97
C THR A 121 -18.49 -4.33 2.45
N THR A 122 -17.42 -4.43 3.23
CA THR A 122 -16.32 -5.36 3.00
C THR A 122 -16.39 -6.59 3.90
N THR A 123 -17.36 -6.60 4.82
CA THR A 123 -17.65 -7.73 5.72
C THR A 123 -18.81 -8.53 5.15
N GLU A 124 -18.75 -9.85 5.29
CA GLU A 124 -19.85 -10.73 4.87
C GLU A 124 -21.14 -10.33 5.59
N PRO A 125 -22.18 -9.94 4.84
CA PRO A 125 -23.45 -9.56 5.45
C PRO A 125 -24.24 -10.79 5.93
N THR A 126 -25.02 -10.63 7.01
CA THR A 126 -25.86 -11.71 7.56
C THR A 126 -26.92 -12.16 6.55
N GLU A 127 -27.47 -11.22 5.79
CA GLU A 127 -28.43 -11.50 4.73
C GLU A 127 -27.74 -11.49 3.37
N ARG A 128 -28.32 -12.23 2.42
CA ARG A 128 -27.82 -12.25 1.04
C ARG A 128 -27.74 -10.83 0.47
N PRO A 129 -26.56 -10.37 0.02
CA PRO A 129 -26.42 -9.04 -0.57
C PRO A 129 -27.20 -8.93 -1.86
N ALA A 130 -27.58 -7.71 -2.24
CA ALA A 130 -28.19 -7.46 -3.55
C ALA A 130 -27.19 -7.77 -4.68
N ARG A 131 -25.93 -7.43 -4.48
CA ARG A 131 -24.82 -7.64 -5.43
C ARG A 131 -23.53 -7.99 -4.70
N GLN A 132 -22.63 -8.69 -5.42
CA GLN A 132 -21.25 -8.89 -4.99
C GLN A 132 -20.32 -8.24 -6.00
N LEU A 133 -19.32 -7.51 -5.53
CA LEU A 133 -18.25 -6.94 -6.33
C LEU A 133 -16.99 -7.76 -6.14
N LEU A 134 -16.45 -8.27 -7.24
CA LEU A 134 -15.12 -8.87 -7.33
C LEU A 134 -14.22 -7.93 -8.10
N ALA A 135 -13.02 -7.69 -7.58
CA ALA A 135 -12.00 -6.91 -8.26
C ALA A 135 -10.64 -7.61 -8.17
N GLU A 136 -9.90 -7.55 -9.25
CA GLU A 136 -8.56 -8.12 -9.40
C GLU A 136 -7.66 -7.05 -10.02
N VAL A 137 -6.58 -6.73 -9.34
CA VAL A 137 -5.52 -5.84 -9.80
C VAL A 137 -4.50 -6.68 -10.57
N GLU A 138 -4.21 -6.31 -11.81
CA GLU A 138 -3.16 -6.93 -12.62
C GLU A 138 -1.84 -6.17 -12.47
N THR A 139 -1.92 -4.85 -12.32
CA THR A 139 -0.78 -3.94 -12.15
C THR A 139 -1.22 -2.75 -11.31
N PHE A 140 -0.40 -2.34 -10.35
CA PHE A 140 -0.61 -1.09 -9.60
C PHE A 140 0.74 -0.54 -9.15
N GLU A 141 1.39 0.18 -10.03
CA GLU A 141 2.79 0.54 -9.87
C GLU A 141 3.08 1.99 -10.24
N PRO A 142 3.81 2.72 -9.37
CA PRO A 142 4.55 3.91 -9.77
C PRO A 142 5.68 3.53 -10.73
N ARG A 143 5.94 4.39 -11.72
CA ARG A 143 6.97 4.22 -12.74
C ARG A 143 8.00 5.33 -12.70
N ALA A 144 9.18 5.07 -13.25
CA ALA A 144 10.27 6.03 -13.33
C ALA A 144 9.94 7.27 -14.18
N ASP A 145 8.94 7.17 -15.09
CA ASP A 145 8.46 8.28 -15.92
C ASP A 145 7.57 9.29 -15.19
N GLY A 146 7.41 9.17 -13.89
CA GLY A 146 6.55 10.06 -13.10
C GLY A 146 5.07 9.72 -13.20
N SER A 147 4.72 8.50 -13.60
CA SER A 147 3.33 8.05 -13.65
C SER A 147 3.06 6.88 -12.70
N VAL A 148 1.79 6.72 -12.35
CA VAL A 148 1.23 5.51 -11.72
C VAL A 148 0.33 4.83 -12.73
N VAL A 149 0.47 3.53 -12.89
CA VAL A 149 -0.41 2.72 -13.75
C VAL A 149 -1.18 1.72 -12.90
N LEU A 150 -2.50 1.74 -13.04
CA LEU A 150 -3.41 0.75 -12.49
C LEU A 150 -4.08 -0.01 -13.63
N VAL A 151 -3.88 -1.31 -13.69
CA VAL A 151 -4.65 -2.20 -14.55
C VAL A 151 -5.44 -3.13 -13.64
N ALA A 152 -6.75 -3.14 -13.79
CA ALA A 152 -7.64 -3.94 -12.97
C ALA A 152 -8.79 -4.52 -13.80
N ARG A 153 -9.31 -5.63 -13.34
CA ARG A 153 -10.54 -6.26 -13.81
C ARG A 153 -11.55 -6.29 -12.68
N TRP A 154 -12.78 -5.91 -12.95
CA TRP A 154 -13.84 -6.02 -11.97
C TRP A 154 -15.10 -6.63 -12.55
N ARG A 155 -15.90 -7.26 -11.71
CA ARG A 155 -17.19 -7.86 -12.04
C ARG A 155 -18.18 -7.60 -10.92
N VAL A 156 -19.41 -7.25 -11.30
CA VAL A 156 -20.55 -7.19 -10.41
C VAL A 156 -21.39 -8.45 -10.67
N LEU A 157 -21.57 -9.25 -9.65
CA LEU A 157 -22.34 -10.48 -9.67
C LEU A 157 -23.73 -10.27 -9.03
N ASP A 158 -24.65 -11.18 -9.34
CA ASP A 158 -25.88 -11.34 -8.59
C ASP A 158 -25.57 -11.63 -7.10
N GLY A 159 -26.54 -11.43 -6.21
CA GLY A 159 -26.31 -11.65 -4.76
C GLY A 159 -25.93 -13.09 -4.38
N GLY A 160 -26.08 -14.05 -5.29
CA GLY A 160 -25.65 -15.45 -5.10
C GLY A 160 -24.25 -15.73 -5.65
N GLY A 161 -23.60 -14.75 -6.26
CA GLY A 161 -22.26 -14.92 -6.84
C GLY A 161 -22.20 -15.83 -8.07
N ARG A 162 -23.33 -16.06 -8.76
CA ARG A 162 -23.43 -17.04 -9.84
C ARG A 162 -23.40 -16.39 -11.24
N GLU A 163 -24.03 -15.25 -11.39
CA GLU A 163 -24.21 -14.56 -12.67
C GLU A 163 -23.45 -13.22 -12.67
N THR A 164 -22.66 -12.98 -13.71
CA THR A 164 -22.00 -11.69 -13.94
C THR A 164 -22.99 -10.75 -14.64
N LEU A 165 -23.33 -9.65 -13.99
CA LEU A 165 -24.29 -8.65 -14.46
C LEU A 165 -23.61 -7.45 -15.13
N ALA A 166 -22.38 -7.12 -14.70
CA ALA A 166 -21.53 -6.09 -15.28
C ALA A 166 -20.07 -6.42 -15.03
N GLY A 167 -19.19 -5.91 -15.87
CA GLY A 167 -17.76 -6.07 -15.67
C GLY A 167 -16.96 -5.31 -16.73
N GLU A 168 -15.74 -4.99 -16.40
CA GLU A 168 -14.81 -4.27 -17.27
C GLU A 168 -13.37 -4.58 -16.88
N ARG A 169 -12.46 -4.56 -17.86
CA ARG A 169 -11.02 -4.46 -17.64
C ARG A 169 -10.60 -3.03 -17.94
N VAL A 170 -10.03 -2.34 -16.95
CA VAL A 170 -9.63 -0.93 -17.06
C VAL A 170 -8.12 -0.81 -17.03
N SER A 171 -7.60 0.20 -17.71
CA SER A 171 -6.22 0.66 -17.60
C SER A 171 -6.26 2.15 -17.35
N LEU A 172 -5.74 2.56 -16.18
CA LEU A 172 -5.72 3.94 -15.71
C LEU A 172 -4.27 4.38 -15.57
N LYS A 173 -3.99 5.63 -15.97
CA LYS A 173 -2.68 6.25 -15.80
C LYS A 173 -2.85 7.60 -15.12
N GLU A 174 -2.16 7.78 -13.97
CA GLU A 174 -2.14 9.01 -13.19
C GLU A 174 -0.74 9.61 -13.19
N SER A 175 -0.65 10.93 -13.33
CA SER A 175 0.63 11.63 -13.24
C SER A 175 0.93 11.98 -11.79
N MET A 176 2.17 11.81 -11.36
CA MET A 176 2.66 12.34 -10.09
C MET A 176 2.94 13.83 -10.26
N ALA A 177 2.54 14.65 -9.27
CA ALA A 177 2.77 16.09 -9.33
C ALA A 177 4.26 16.43 -9.13
N GLU A 178 4.96 15.64 -8.34
CA GLU A 178 6.36 15.78 -7.97
C GLU A 178 6.99 14.43 -7.63
N PRO A 179 8.31 14.29 -7.54
CA PRO A 179 8.94 13.08 -7.05
C PRO A 179 8.67 12.87 -5.55
N GLY A 180 8.61 11.60 -5.11
CA GLY A 180 8.54 11.23 -3.71
C GLY A 180 7.28 10.43 -3.33
N ASP A 181 7.34 9.78 -2.16
CA ASP A 181 6.30 8.84 -1.72
C ASP A 181 4.93 9.49 -1.55
N ALA A 182 4.86 10.71 -1.03
CA ALA A 182 3.59 11.43 -0.89
C ALA A 182 2.88 11.64 -2.24
N ALA A 183 3.63 11.99 -3.29
CA ALA A 183 3.10 12.18 -4.64
C ALA A 183 2.70 10.83 -5.28
N ILE A 184 3.47 9.77 -5.02
CA ILE A 184 3.11 8.39 -5.40
C ILE A 184 1.76 8.02 -4.78
N VAL A 185 1.62 8.17 -3.45
CA VAL A 185 0.40 7.82 -2.71
C VAL A 185 -0.80 8.64 -3.20
N ALA A 186 -0.61 9.94 -3.46
CA ALA A 186 -1.66 10.78 -4.01
C ALA A 186 -2.11 10.32 -5.42
N ALA A 187 -1.16 9.96 -6.29
CA ALA A 187 -1.49 9.45 -7.62
C ALA A 187 -2.15 8.07 -7.56
N MET A 188 -1.68 7.17 -6.70
CA MET A 188 -2.32 5.87 -6.47
C MET A 188 -3.74 6.03 -5.91
N THR A 189 -3.95 6.97 -4.99
CA THR A 189 -5.28 7.29 -4.47
C THR A 189 -6.21 7.73 -5.60
N ARG A 190 -5.79 8.64 -6.49
CA ARG A 190 -6.60 9.07 -7.64
C ARG A 190 -6.93 7.91 -8.59
N ALA A 191 -5.99 7.00 -8.81
CA ALA A 191 -6.24 5.83 -9.65
C ALA A 191 -7.34 4.94 -9.06
N VAL A 192 -7.36 4.71 -7.72
CA VAL A 192 -8.45 3.96 -7.06
C VAL A 192 -9.77 4.73 -7.10
N GLU A 193 -9.74 6.05 -6.94
CA GLU A 193 -10.95 6.89 -7.08
C GLU A 193 -11.55 6.76 -8.49
N ASN A 194 -10.72 6.84 -9.54
CA ASN A 194 -11.16 6.65 -10.93
C ASN A 194 -11.67 5.22 -11.21
N LEU A 195 -11.09 4.21 -10.57
CA LEU A 195 -11.64 2.86 -10.59
C LEU A 195 -13.01 2.81 -9.91
N ALA A 196 -13.19 3.47 -8.77
CA ALA A 196 -14.46 3.53 -8.06
C ALA A 196 -15.55 4.20 -8.90
N ASP A 197 -15.24 5.20 -9.73
CA ASP A 197 -16.19 5.81 -10.68
C ASP A 197 -16.72 4.79 -11.69
N ARG A 198 -15.81 3.99 -12.29
CA ARG A 198 -16.16 2.94 -13.26
C ARG A 198 -17.03 1.86 -12.63
N VAL A 199 -16.58 1.37 -11.45
CA VAL A 199 -17.29 0.34 -10.70
C VAL A 199 -18.67 0.83 -10.27
N ALA A 200 -18.80 2.05 -9.74
CA ALA A 200 -20.10 2.62 -9.31
C ALA A 200 -21.09 2.70 -10.46
N ALA A 201 -20.62 3.12 -11.65
CA ALA A 201 -21.45 3.11 -12.85
C ALA A 201 -21.94 1.68 -13.21
N GLY A 202 -21.04 0.68 -13.08
CA GLY A 202 -21.38 -0.73 -13.29
C GLY A 202 -22.39 -1.26 -12.27
N VAL A 203 -22.17 -0.95 -10.99
CA VAL A 203 -23.10 -1.32 -9.91
C VAL A 203 -24.49 -0.75 -10.16
N ARG A 204 -24.61 0.54 -10.48
CA ARG A 204 -25.90 1.16 -10.77
C ARG A 204 -26.66 0.45 -11.91
N ARG A 205 -25.97 0.10 -13.00
CA ARG A 205 -26.58 -0.65 -14.12
C ARG A 205 -27.02 -2.05 -13.73
N ALA A 206 -26.27 -2.68 -12.81
CA ALA A 206 -26.55 -4.02 -12.34
C ALA A 206 -27.63 -4.09 -11.25
N MET A 207 -27.98 -2.96 -10.59
CA MET A 207 -29.00 -2.96 -9.54
C MET A 207 -30.38 -3.33 -10.10
N PRO A 208 -31.20 -4.08 -9.35
CA PRO A 208 -32.57 -4.36 -9.75
C PRO A 208 -33.37 -3.04 -9.80
N ALA A 209 -34.32 -2.96 -10.76
CA ALA A 209 -35.22 -1.85 -10.82
C ALA A 209 -35.95 -1.67 -9.46
N PRO A 210 -36.20 -0.43 -9.02
CA PRO A 210 -37.01 -0.19 -7.82
C PRO A 210 -38.32 -0.96 -7.91
N ARG A 211 -38.64 -1.76 -6.88
CA ARG A 211 -39.97 -2.39 -6.84
C ARG A 211 -40.99 -1.27 -6.70
N PRO A 212 -42.00 -1.20 -7.60
CA PRO A 212 -43.10 -0.27 -7.40
C PRO A 212 -43.68 -0.57 -6.01
N GLY A 213 -43.84 0.47 -5.19
CA GLY A 213 -44.26 0.35 -3.79
C GLY A 213 -45.56 -0.45 -3.66
N ARG A 214 -45.54 -1.33 -2.65
CA ARG A 214 -46.81 -1.92 -2.16
C ARG A 214 -47.53 -0.91 -1.32
#